data_fe1bfbf635fb51f8b48410dcebf655d7
#
_entry.id   fe1bfbf635fb51f8b48410dcebf655d7
#
_cell.length_a   1.000
_cell.length_b   1.000
_cell.length_c   1.000
_cell.angle_alpha   90.00
_cell.angle_beta   90.00
_cell.angle_gamma   90.00
#
_symmetry.space_group_name_H-M   'P 1'
#
loop_
_entity.id
_entity.type
_entity.pdbx_description
1 polymer ?
#
loop_
_entity_poly.entity_id
_entity_poly.type
_entity_poly.pdbx_seq_one_letter_code
_entity_poly.pdbx_strand_id
1 'polypeptide(L)'
;MKPTLKTSLLKLALVGMLFYASYGLSNHYAASLAYVPEVAFAWERNIPFWEWTILPYWSLNLMYAAAFFLCRNAREQNRYVARLVSAQIVATTCFMLFPLHFGWPKPPTDGLWGVMFDSLVAFDLPYNQSPSLHIALSIIVGAFYWTRFPKIRLPILLWQSLIALSVLTTYQHHFIDVPTGALLGWLVLWAIPQRGVSPFRRRSLSVVQPDNQTGRLKTNEESFAKTREASFCEAKTNAVSFARTREASFREAKTSPATRSREIKIAMLYLAGAVLSALPSLFGGAWLWTLWVSASLSVVAFAYLTGNAAVFQKQADGRLSAAATILLLPYLVDVRLNMAYWLRGKAKTERVRDDVWIGSVSAISDDLPAVLDVCAEYPCPRYRGAYRVLPLLDMVAPSENDLMQAASLLEALRRQHGKVLTCCALGYGRSAAVVLTWLLVYGGCRDLAQATAELKQARPQMVLPPETAKAVEAAAGRLKTSEASFCEAKMNAVSFAKTSEASFCDANRDS
;
A
#
# COMPACT_ATOMS: atom_id res chain seq x y z
N MET A 1 -7.72 17.80 -16.03
CA MET A 1 -9.01 18.33 -16.51
C MET A 1 -10.14 17.41 -16.05
N LYS A 2 -11.33 17.97 -15.75
CA LYS A 2 -12.53 17.19 -15.41
C LYS A 2 -13.00 16.42 -16.66
N PRO A 3 -13.50 15.17 -16.54
CA PRO A 3 -14.05 14.45 -17.70
C PRO A 3 -15.23 15.18 -18.31
N THR A 4 -15.35 15.14 -19.64
CA THR A 4 -16.54 15.70 -20.32
C THR A 4 -17.74 14.76 -20.13
N LEU A 5 -18.94 15.29 -20.27
CA LEU A 5 -20.18 14.50 -20.23
C LEU A 5 -20.14 13.37 -21.27
N LYS A 6 -19.74 13.68 -22.50
CA LYS A 6 -19.62 12.69 -23.60
C LYS A 6 -18.65 11.55 -23.22
N THR A 7 -17.48 11.86 -22.67
CA THR A 7 -16.51 10.85 -22.23
C THR A 7 -17.05 9.97 -21.10
N SER A 8 -17.79 10.57 -20.16
CA SER A 8 -18.39 9.83 -19.05
C SER A 8 -19.50 8.89 -19.53
N LEU A 9 -20.39 9.36 -20.42
CA LEU A 9 -21.43 8.55 -21.02
C LEU A 9 -20.85 7.41 -21.86
N LEU A 10 -19.85 7.69 -22.69
CA LEU A 10 -19.19 6.65 -23.50
C LEU A 10 -18.58 5.54 -22.64
N LYS A 11 -17.84 5.93 -21.58
CA LYS A 11 -17.24 4.94 -20.67
C LYS A 11 -18.29 4.13 -19.91
N LEU A 12 -19.35 4.78 -19.43
CA LEU A 12 -20.47 4.09 -18.77
C LEU A 12 -21.12 3.10 -19.73
N ALA A 13 -21.40 3.49 -20.98
CA ALA A 13 -21.96 2.63 -21.99
C ALA A 13 -21.04 1.41 -22.31
N LEU A 14 -19.73 1.66 -22.52
CA LEU A 14 -18.78 0.58 -22.82
C LEU A 14 -18.63 -0.41 -21.67
N VAL A 15 -18.55 0.09 -20.42
CA VAL A 15 -18.44 -0.79 -19.24
C VAL A 15 -19.76 -1.50 -18.99
N GLY A 16 -20.91 -0.85 -19.23
CA GLY A 16 -22.22 -1.47 -19.17
C GLY A 16 -22.41 -2.59 -20.22
N MET A 17 -21.99 -2.35 -21.47
CA MET A 17 -22.00 -3.39 -22.50
C MET A 17 -21.13 -4.59 -22.11
N LEU A 18 -19.93 -4.35 -21.61
CA LEU A 18 -19.05 -5.42 -21.12
C LEU A 18 -19.72 -6.20 -19.99
N PHE A 19 -20.38 -5.50 -19.03
CA PHE A 19 -21.11 -6.12 -17.93
C PHE A 19 -22.21 -7.05 -18.47
N TYR A 20 -23.15 -6.54 -19.24
CA TYR A 20 -24.27 -7.33 -19.73
C TYR A 20 -23.84 -8.50 -20.63
N ALA A 21 -22.85 -8.28 -21.50
CA ALA A 21 -22.35 -9.32 -22.38
C ALA A 21 -21.66 -10.46 -21.60
N SER A 22 -20.72 -10.13 -20.71
CA SER A 22 -19.97 -11.16 -19.96
C SER A 22 -20.81 -11.86 -18.90
N TYR A 23 -21.68 -11.11 -18.21
CA TYR A 23 -22.57 -11.62 -17.18
C TYR A 23 -23.69 -12.51 -17.78
N GLY A 24 -24.27 -12.08 -18.91
CA GLY A 24 -25.24 -12.87 -19.66
C GLY A 24 -24.61 -14.14 -20.22
N LEU A 25 -23.39 -14.05 -20.79
CA LEU A 25 -22.69 -15.22 -21.32
C LEU A 25 -22.45 -16.27 -20.23
N SER A 26 -21.96 -15.89 -19.05
CA SER A 26 -21.71 -16.83 -17.95
C SER A 26 -23.00 -17.44 -17.40
N ASN A 27 -24.10 -16.67 -17.32
CA ASN A 27 -25.41 -17.17 -16.91
C ASN A 27 -25.94 -18.22 -17.91
N HIS A 28 -25.91 -17.95 -19.21
CA HIS A 28 -26.38 -18.89 -20.23
C HIS A 28 -25.49 -20.14 -20.31
N TYR A 29 -24.17 -19.98 -20.14
CA TYR A 29 -23.26 -21.12 -20.04
C TYR A 29 -23.64 -22.03 -18.86
N ALA A 30 -23.79 -21.46 -17.66
CA ALA A 30 -24.15 -22.24 -16.47
C ALA A 30 -25.53 -22.91 -16.63
N ALA A 31 -26.52 -22.21 -17.22
CA ALA A 31 -27.85 -22.76 -17.50
C ALA A 31 -27.82 -23.91 -18.52
N SER A 32 -26.82 -24.00 -19.38
CA SER A 32 -26.65 -25.10 -20.37
C SER A 32 -26.07 -26.39 -19.77
N LEU A 33 -25.53 -26.34 -18.55
CA LEU A 33 -24.93 -27.50 -17.89
C LEU A 33 -25.99 -28.44 -17.33
N ALA A 34 -25.71 -29.74 -17.40
CA ALA A 34 -26.62 -30.77 -16.89
C ALA A 34 -26.78 -30.71 -15.36
N TYR A 35 -25.79 -30.20 -14.66
CA TYR A 35 -25.81 -30.04 -13.21
C TYR A 35 -24.99 -28.84 -12.80
N VAL A 36 -25.51 -27.98 -11.94
CA VAL A 36 -24.83 -26.87 -11.32
C VAL A 36 -25.00 -26.97 -9.80
N PRO A 37 -23.91 -27.07 -9.01
CA PRO A 37 -24.01 -27.25 -7.56
C PRO A 37 -24.51 -25.99 -6.85
N GLU A 38 -25.07 -26.20 -5.67
CA GLU A 38 -25.45 -25.17 -4.70
C GLU A 38 -24.50 -25.23 -3.49
N VAL A 39 -24.09 -24.07 -2.96
CA VAL A 39 -23.29 -23.96 -1.74
C VAL A 39 -24.03 -23.06 -0.75
N ALA A 40 -24.86 -23.69 0.09
CA ALA A 40 -25.63 -23.01 1.14
C ALA A 40 -25.34 -23.59 2.52
N PHE A 41 -25.37 -22.74 3.55
CA PHE A 41 -25.31 -23.19 4.94
C PHE A 41 -26.71 -23.47 5.47
N ALA A 42 -26.88 -24.50 6.31
CA ALA A 42 -28.18 -24.89 6.85
C ALA A 42 -28.93 -23.73 7.58
N TRP A 43 -28.20 -22.86 8.24
CA TRP A 43 -28.74 -21.71 8.98
C TRP A 43 -29.29 -20.60 8.06
N GLU A 44 -28.88 -20.54 6.79
CA GLU A 44 -29.33 -19.52 5.85
C GLU A 44 -30.83 -19.62 5.55
N ARG A 45 -31.42 -20.81 5.73
CA ARG A 45 -32.89 -21.02 5.62
C ARG A 45 -33.70 -20.20 6.63
N ASN A 46 -33.03 -19.69 7.69
CA ASN A 46 -33.67 -18.81 8.68
C ASN A 46 -33.56 -17.33 8.28
N ILE A 47 -32.88 -16.98 7.17
CA ILE A 47 -32.84 -15.60 6.68
C ILE A 47 -34.21 -15.25 6.11
N PRO A 48 -34.88 -14.19 6.64
CA PRO A 48 -36.20 -13.80 6.13
C PRO A 48 -36.05 -13.16 4.74
N PHE A 49 -37.04 -13.42 3.88
CA PHE A 49 -37.23 -12.68 2.66
C PHE A 49 -37.85 -11.32 2.97
N TRP A 50 -37.14 -10.22 2.64
CA TRP A 50 -37.64 -8.86 2.82
C TRP A 50 -37.69 -8.14 1.46
N GLU A 51 -38.90 -8.10 0.87
CA GLU A 51 -39.10 -7.54 -0.48
C GLU A 51 -38.63 -6.08 -0.61
N TRP A 52 -38.83 -5.23 0.42
CA TRP A 52 -38.41 -3.83 0.40
C TRP A 52 -36.90 -3.64 0.24
N THR A 53 -36.10 -4.66 0.55
CA THR A 53 -34.63 -4.60 0.42
C THR A 53 -34.15 -4.67 -1.02
N ILE A 54 -35.07 -4.89 -1.98
CA ILE A 54 -34.77 -4.72 -3.41
C ILE A 54 -34.40 -3.28 -3.75
N LEU A 55 -34.87 -2.29 -2.95
CA LEU A 55 -34.55 -0.88 -3.15
C LEU A 55 -33.04 -0.59 -2.90
N PRO A 56 -32.43 -0.91 -1.73
CA PRO A 56 -31.00 -0.81 -1.56
C PRO A 56 -30.22 -1.66 -2.57
N TYR A 57 -30.71 -2.86 -2.92
CA TYR A 57 -30.09 -3.70 -3.94
C TYR A 57 -29.94 -2.94 -5.27
N TRP A 58 -31.04 -2.42 -5.84
CA TRP A 58 -31.03 -1.63 -7.08
C TRP A 58 -30.28 -0.30 -6.98
N SER A 59 -30.24 0.32 -5.80
CA SER A 59 -29.54 1.60 -5.60
C SER A 59 -28.06 1.54 -5.94
N LEU A 60 -27.43 0.36 -5.84
CA LEU A 60 -26.06 0.19 -6.26
C LEU A 60 -25.85 0.54 -7.73
N ASN A 61 -26.78 0.16 -8.62
CA ASN A 61 -26.69 0.47 -10.04
C ASN A 61 -26.70 1.98 -10.31
N LEU A 62 -27.55 2.71 -9.56
CA LEU A 62 -27.60 4.17 -9.63
C LEU A 62 -26.30 4.80 -9.11
N MET A 63 -25.81 4.34 -7.95
CA MET A 63 -24.53 4.82 -7.37
C MET A 63 -23.35 4.51 -8.29
N TYR A 64 -23.31 3.31 -8.88
CA TYR A 64 -22.34 2.89 -9.86
C TYR A 64 -22.27 3.84 -11.06
N ALA A 65 -23.42 4.13 -11.69
CA ALA A 65 -23.52 5.02 -12.84
C ALA A 65 -23.18 6.48 -12.46
N ALA A 66 -23.71 7.00 -11.36
CA ALA A 66 -23.48 8.36 -10.89
C ALA A 66 -22.00 8.64 -10.62
N ALA A 67 -21.22 7.65 -10.15
CA ALA A 67 -19.79 7.80 -9.87
C ALA A 67 -18.99 8.23 -11.11
N PHE A 68 -19.38 7.86 -12.34
CA PHE A 68 -18.70 8.30 -13.57
C PHE A 68 -18.75 9.82 -13.74
N PHE A 69 -19.83 10.47 -13.31
CA PHE A 69 -20.04 11.92 -13.43
C PHE A 69 -19.47 12.69 -12.23
N LEU A 70 -19.26 12.02 -11.11
CA LEU A 70 -18.72 12.59 -9.87
C LEU A 70 -17.19 12.60 -9.80
N CYS A 71 -16.47 12.00 -10.76
CA CYS A 71 -15.02 11.99 -10.82
C CYS A 71 -14.44 13.40 -10.99
N ARG A 72 -13.38 13.74 -10.25
CA ARG A 72 -12.72 15.06 -10.28
C ARG A 72 -11.87 15.27 -11.52
N ASN A 73 -11.30 14.21 -12.06
CA ASN A 73 -10.41 14.24 -13.22
C ASN A 73 -10.42 12.91 -13.98
N ALA A 74 -9.88 12.93 -15.19
CA ALA A 74 -9.83 11.75 -16.06
C ALA A 74 -9.03 10.59 -15.46
N ARG A 75 -7.98 10.87 -14.65
CA ARG A 75 -7.19 9.81 -13.98
C ARG A 75 -8.02 9.08 -12.94
N GLU A 76 -8.80 9.78 -12.14
CA GLU A 76 -9.72 9.17 -11.16
C GLU A 76 -10.77 8.31 -11.87
N GLN A 77 -11.36 8.81 -12.96
CA GLN A 77 -12.35 8.07 -13.74
C GLN A 77 -11.74 6.82 -14.41
N ASN A 78 -10.56 6.92 -15.02
CA ASN A 78 -9.89 5.77 -15.62
C ASN A 78 -9.57 4.69 -14.57
N ARG A 79 -9.17 5.10 -13.37
CA ARG A 79 -8.93 4.18 -12.25
C ARG A 79 -10.22 3.51 -11.77
N TYR A 80 -11.32 4.25 -11.72
CA TYR A 80 -12.63 3.70 -11.39
C TYR A 80 -13.05 2.67 -12.43
N VAL A 81 -12.99 3.00 -13.72
CA VAL A 81 -13.25 2.07 -14.83
C VAL A 81 -12.38 0.82 -14.74
N ALA A 82 -11.07 0.98 -14.52
CA ALA A 82 -10.15 -0.15 -14.41
C ALA A 82 -10.54 -1.10 -13.26
N ARG A 83 -11.01 -0.56 -12.12
CA ARG A 83 -11.49 -1.38 -11.00
C ARG A 83 -12.75 -2.16 -11.35
N LEU A 84 -13.73 -1.50 -11.99
CA LEU A 84 -14.97 -2.14 -12.40
C LEU A 84 -14.70 -3.28 -13.40
N VAL A 85 -13.92 -3.01 -14.42
CA VAL A 85 -13.53 -4.00 -15.45
C VAL A 85 -12.74 -5.16 -14.83
N SER A 86 -11.81 -4.87 -13.91
CA SER A 86 -11.04 -5.94 -13.24
C SER A 86 -11.93 -6.83 -12.38
N ALA A 87 -12.86 -6.25 -11.61
CA ALA A 87 -13.83 -7.03 -10.83
C ALA A 87 -14.71 -7.90 -11.73
N GLN A 88 -15.20 -7.33 -12.84
CA GLN A 88 -16.02 -8.02 -13.83
C GLN A 88 -15.28 -9.21 -14.43
N ILE A 89 -14.05 -9.01 -14.93
CA ILE A 89 -13.26 -10.08 -15.56
C ILE A 89 -13.03 -11.23 -14.57
N VAL A 90 -12.61 -10.92 -13.33
CA VAL A 90 -12.33 -11.95 -12.33
C VAL A 90 -13.60 -12.70 -11.94
N ALA A 91 -14.70 -11.98 -11.65
CA ALA A 91 -15.97 -12.62 -11.29
C ALA A 91 -16.50 -13.52 -12.40
N THR A 92 -16.56 -13.02 -13.65
CA THR A 92 -17.03 -13.82 -14.80
C THR A 92 -16.15 -15.06 -15.03
N THR A 93 -14.82 -14.92 -14.87
CA THR A 93 -13.93 -16.09 -14.95
C THR A 93 -14.26 -17.13 -13.89
N CYS A 94 -14.52 -16.69 -12.64
CA CYS A 94 -14.93 -17.60 -11.56
C CYS A 94 -16.27 -18.26 -11.86
N PHE A 95 -17.26 -17.52 -12.37
CA PHE A 95 -18.59 -18.06 -12.73
C PHE A 95 -18.52 -19.13 -13.82
N MET A 96 -17.58 -18.98 -14.76
CA MET A 96 -17.39 -19.98 -15.80
C MET A 96 -16.60 -21.20 -15.32
N LEU A 97 -15.61 -21.03 -14.45
CA LEU A 97 -14.79 -22.12 -13.93
C LEU A 97 -15.47 -22.91 -12.80
N PHE A 98 -16.27 -22.22 -12.00
CA PHE A 98 -16.95 -22.77 -10.81
C PHE A 98 -18.41 -22.30 -10.80
N PRO A 99 -19.25 -22.77 -11.75
CA PRO A 99 -20.64 -22.37 -11.80
C PRO A 99 -21.38 -22.86 -10.56
N LEU A 100 -22.13 -21.95 -9.94
CA LEU A 100 -22.98 -22.20 -8.78
C LEU A 100 -24.37 -21.64 -9.04
N HIS A 101 -25.40 -22.21 -8.41
CA HIS A 101 -26.76 -21.68 -8.53
C HIS A 101 -27.38 -21.37 -7.17
N PHE A 102 -28.35 -20.46 -7.17
CA PHE A 102 -29.22 -20.20 -6.02
C PHE A 102 -30.45 -21.11 -6.09
N GLY A 103 -30.57 -22.04 -5.14
CA GLY A 103 -31.53 -23.15 -5.23
C GLY A 103 -32.91 -22.89 -4.61
N TRP A 104 -33.12 -21.74 -3.94
CA TRP A 104 -34.39 -21.53 -3.22
C TRP A 104 -35.40 -20.73 -4.06
N PRO A 105 -36.72 -21.14 -4.04
CA PRO A 105 -37.76 -20.38 -4.70
C PRO A 105 -37.94 -19.02 -4.02
N LYS A 106 -38.05 -17.95 -4.82
CA LYS A 106 -38.37 -16.63 -4.31
C LYS A 106 -39.88 -16.56 -4.06
N PRO A 107 -40.31 -16.02 -2.90
CA PRO A 107 -41.71 -15.75 -2.66
C PRO A 107 -42.30 -14.82 -3.71
N PRO A 108 -43.59 -14.95 -4.08
CA PRO A 108 -44.25 -14.02 -4.97
C PRO A 108 -44.30 -12.62 -4.35
N THR A 109 -44.10 -11.61 -5.18
CA THR A 109 -44.10 -10.20 -4.76
C THR A 109 -45.04 -9.41 -5.66
N ASP A 110 -45.76 -8.43 -5.07
CA ASP A 110 -46.74 -7.62 -5.77
C ASP A 110 -46.39 -6.13 -5.73
N GLY A 111 -47.17 -5.35 -6.50
CA GLY A 111 -47.03 -3.89 -6.54
C GLY A 111 -45.67 -3.39 -7.01
N LEU A 112 -45.13 -2.35 -6.35
CA LEU A 112 -43.86 -1.76 -6.72
C LEU A 112 -42.71 -2.74 -6.58
N TRP A 113 -42.69 -3.55 -5.52
CA TRP A 113 -41.66 -4.54 -5.29
C TRP A 113 -41.68 -5.63 -6.35
N GLY A 114 -42.86 -6.10 -6.74
CA GLY A 114 -43.05 -7.06 -7.84
C GLY A 114 -42.41 -6.56 -9.13
N VAL A 115 -42.72 -5.33 -9.56
CA VAL A 115 -42.16 -4.74 -10.78
C VAL A 115 -40.61 -4.68 -10.71
N MET A 116 -40.05 -4.36 -9.53
CA MET A 116 -38.59 -4.31 -9.35
C MET A 116 -37.96 -5.71 -9.42
N PHE A 117 -38.58 -6.72 -8.83
CA PHE A 117 -38.11 -8.11 -8.91
C PHE A 117 -38.25 -8.66 -10.33
N ASP A 118 -39.39 -8.43 -11.01
CA ASP A 118 -39.61 -8.86 -12.40
C ASP A 118 -38.55 -8.25 -13.34
N SER A 119 -38.25 -6.96 -13.15
CA SER A 119 -37.19 -6.30 -13.93
C SER A 119 -35.79 -6.91 -13.69
N LEU A 120 -35.53 -7.45 -12.50
CA LEU A 120 -34.28 -8.13 -12.19
C LEU A 120 -34.21 -9.52 -12.84
N VAL A 121 -35.28 -10.33 -12.66
CA VAL A 121 -35.36 -11.69 -13.20
C VAL A 121 -35.31 -11.71 -14.73
N ALA A 122 -35.76 -10.65 -15.39
CA ALA A 122 -35.75 -10.53 -16.85
C ALA A 122 -34.31 -10.65 -17.46
N PHE A 123 -33.25 -10.36 -16.72
CA PHE A 123 -31.89 -10.48 -17.22
C PHE A 123 -30.94 -11.29 -16.33
N ASP A 124 -31.27 -11.50 -15.05
CA ASP A 124 -30.44 -12.17 -14.06
C ASP A 124 -30.96 -13.57 -13.73
N LEU A 125 -30.30 -14.57 -14.31
CA LEU A 125 -30.54 -15.96 -14.00
C LEU A 125 -29.80 -16.34 -12.69
N PRO A 126 -30.25 -17.37 -11.96
CA PRO A 126 -29.74 -17.69 -10.62
C PRO A 126 -28.39 -18.42 -10.61
N TYR A 127 -27.48 -18.14 -11.56
CA TYR A 127 -26.24 -18.93 -11.71
C TYR A 127 -24.95 -18.18 -11.38
N ASN A 128 -24.87 -16.89 -11.49
CA ASN A 128 -23.66 -16.10 -11.26
C ASN A 128 -23.47 -15.80 -9.75
N GLN A 129 -23.14 -16.83 -8.96
CA GLN A 129 -23.18 -16.76 -7.50
C GLN A 129 -21.85 -16.29 -6.88
N SER A 130 -20.81 -17.11 -6.88
CA SER A 130 -19.55 -16.82 -6.17
C SER A 130 -18.38 -16.53 -7.13
N PRO A 131 -17.64 -15.44 -6.89
CA PRO A 131 -17.82 -14.37 -5.88
C PRO A 131 -18.96 -13.40 -6.24
N SER A 132 -19.77 -12.95 -5.27
CA SER A 132 -20.82 -11.97 -5.57
C SER A 132 -20.24 -10.70 -6.19
N LEU A 133 -20.53 -10.49 -7.48
CA LEU A 133 -20.12 -9.27 -8.17
C LEU A 133 -20.82 -8.05 -7.59
N HIS A 134 -22.06 -8.18 -7.13
CA HIS A 134 -22.81 -7.11 -6.47
C HIS A 134 -22.07 -6.60 -5.22
N ILE A 135 -21.58 -7.51 -4.36
CA ILE A 135 -20.78 -7.16 -3.18
C ILE A 135 -19.44 -6.53 -3.57
N ALA A 136 -18.74 -7.11 -4.57
CA ALA A 136 -17.46 -6.55 -5.03
C ALA A 136 -17.63 -5.12 -5.56
N LEU A 137 -18.67 -4.87 -6.36
CA LEU A 137 -19.00 -3.55 -6.87
C LEU A 137 -19.43 -2.59 -5.75
N SER A 138 -20.19 -3.06 -4.76
CA SER A 138 -20.59 -2.27 -3.59
C SER A 138 -19.35 -1.75 -2.83
N ILE A 139 -18.33 -2.58 -2.62
CA ILE A 139 -17.06 -2.17 -1.99
C ILE A 139 -16.31 -1.14 -2.85
N ILE A 140 -16.21 -1.34 -4.17
CA ILE A 140 -15.51 -0.43 -5.08
C ILE A 140 -16.23 0.93 -5.14
N VAL A 141 -17.55 0.92 -5.29
CA VAL A 141 -18.42 2.11 -5.31
C VAL A 141 -18.38 2.80 -3.95
N GLY A 142 -18.55 2.04 -2.86
CA GLY A 142 -18.47 2.55 -1.49
C GLY A 142 -17.13 3.25 -1.21
N ALA A 143 -16.01 2.67 -1.62
CA ALA A 143 -14.69 3.27 -1.48
C ALA A 143 -14.55 4.58 -2.27
N PHE A 144 -15.17 4.67 -3.47
CA PHE A 144 -15.24 5.91 -4.24
C PHE A 144 -16.01 6.99 -3.47
N TYR A 145 -17.22 6.70 -3.00
CA TYR A 145 -18.06 7.65 -2.26
C TYR A 145 -17.46 8.04 -0.91
N TRP A 146 -16.84 7.10 -0.20
CA TRP A 146 -16.13 7.34 1.07
C TRP A 146 -15.02 8.41 0.94
N THR A 147 -14.28 8.35 -0.16
CA THR A 147 -13.20 9.33 -0.43
C THR A 147 -13.74 10.63 -1.00
N ARG A 148 -14.86 10.57 -1.71
CA ARG A 148 -15.46 11.71 -2.38
C ARG A 148 -16.22 12.62 -1.43
N PHE A 149 -16.90 12.02 -0.43
CA PHE A 149 -17.78 12.71 0.52
C PHE A 149 -17.39 12.43 1.99
N PRO A 150 -16.30 13.05 2.48
CA PRO A 150 -15.78 12.76 3.82
C PRO A 150 -16.72 13.13 4.97
N LYS A 151 -17.67 14.05 4.74
CA LYS A 151 -18.63 14.52 5.78
C LYS A 151 -19.77 13.52 6.04
N ILE A 152 -20.08 12.64 5.09
CA ILE A 152 -21.18 11.67 5.18
C ILE A 152 -20.72 10.21 5.14
N ARG A 153 -19.53 9.95 5.68
CA ARG A 153 -18.95 8.59 5.68
C ARG A 153 -19.82 7.57 6.42
N LEU A 154 -20.39 7.95 7.57
CA LEU A 154 -21.25 7.05 8.32
C LEU A 154 -22.53 6.68 7.55
N PRO A 155 -23.32 7.61 7.00
CA PRO A 155 -24.41 7.28 6.09
C PRO A 155 -24.00 6.37 4.93
N ILE A 156 -22.83 6.64 4.29
CA ILE A 156 -22.34 5.78 3.19
C ILE A 156 -22.07 4.37 3.71
N LEU A 157 -21.42 4.20 4.86
CA LEU A 157 -21.14 2.89 5.44
C LEU A 157 -22.44 2.12 5.73
N LEU A 158 -23.41 2.77 6.38
CA LEU A 158 -24.70 2.16 6.72
C LEU A 158 -25.45 1.73 5.46
N TRP A 159 -25.45 2.57 4.41
CA TRP A 159 -26.11 2.25 3.15
C TRP A 159 -25.43 1.08 2.42
N GLN A 160 -24.10 1.06 2.37
CA GLN A 160 -23.36 -0.07 1.79
C GLN A 160 -23.56 -1.36 2.58
N SER A 161 -23.69 -1.27 3.91
CA SER A 161 -24.03 -2.44 4.74
C SER A 161 -25.45 -2.94 4.45
N LEU A 162 -26.40 -2.03 4.20
CA LEU A 162 -27.75 -2.39 3.81
C LEU A 162 -27.79 -3.02 2.41
N ILE A 163 -27.01 -2.51 1.45
CA ILE A 163 -26.81 -3.15 0.14
C ILE A 163 -26.23 -4.57 0.32
N ALA A 164 -25.23 -4.74 1.18
CA ALA A 164 -24.65 -6.06 1.43
C ALA A 164 -25.63 -7.03 2.10
N LEU A 165 -26.51 -6.54 2.99
CA LEU A 165 -27.55 -7.35 3.59
C LEU A 165 -28.64 -7.71 2.57
N SER A 166 -28.97 -6.79 1.65
CA SER A 166 -30.05 -6.97 0.68
C SER A 166 -29.81 -8.15 -0.26
N VAL A 167 -28.54 -8.52 -0.58
CA VAL A 167 -28.27 -9.67 -1.47
C VAL A 167 -28.76 -10.99 -0.86
N LEU A 168 -28.79 -11.09 0.48
CA LEU A 168 -29.28 -12.25 1.22
C LEU A 168 -30.80 -12.20 1.38
N THR A 169 -31.36 -11.04 1.77
CA THR A 169 -32.80 -10.88 2.09
C THR A 169 -33.68 -10.75 0.85
N THR A 170 -33.12 -10.56 -0.34
CA THR A 170 -33.78 -10.63 -1.64
C THR A 170 -33.63 -12.00 -2.31
N TYR A 171 -32.96 -12.95 -1.65
CA TYR A 171 -32.66 -14.28 -2.19
C TYR A 171 -31.97 -14.24 -3.55
N GLN A 172 -30.93 -13.37 -3.66
CA GLN A 172 -30.10 -13.30 -4.85
C GLN A 172 -28.80 -14.11 -4.69
N HIS A 173 -28.26 -14.19 -3.47
CA HIS A 173 -27.00 -14.84 -3.17
C HIS A 173 -27.06 -15.66 -1.88
N HIS A 174 -26.29 -16.73 -1.82
CA HIS A 174 -25.96 -17.43 -0.59
C HIS A 174 -24.91 -16.67 0.23
N PHE A 175 -24.82 -16.96 1.53
CA PHE A 175 -23.92 -16.25 2.43
C PHE A 175 -22.46 -16.31 1.97
N ILE A 176 -22.01 -17.44 1.41
CA ILE A 176 -20.61 -17.61 0.95
C ILE A 176 -20.22 -16.60 -0.14
N ASP A 177 -21.18 -16.13 -0.93
CA ASP A 177 -20.95 -15.18 -2.01
C ASP A 177 -20.59 -13.80 -1.47
N VAL A 178 -21.04 -13.47 -0.25
CA VAL A 178 -20.75 -12.17 0.40
C VAL A 178 -19.27 -12.03 0.76
N PRO A 179 -18.64 -12.91 1.57
CA PRO A 179 -17.21 -12.80 1.88
C PRO A 179 -16.31 -12.98 0.65
N THR A 180 -16.67 -13.84 -0.31
CA THR A 180 -15.89 -14.01 -1.55
C THR A 180 -16.01 -12.78 -2.45
N GLY A 181 -17.18 -12.17 -2.58
CA GLY A 181 -17.37 -10.89 -3.26
C GLY A 181 -16.63 -9.75 -2.56
N ALA A 182 -16.65 -9.73 -1.22
CA ALA A 182 -15.89 -8.76 -0.43
C ALA A 182 -14.38 -8.92 -0.66
N LEU A 183 -13.88 -10.15 -0.66
CA LEU A 183 -12.47 -10.44 -0.95
C LEU A 183 -12.08 -9.91 -2.34
N LEU A 184 -12.92 -10.16 -3.36
CA LEU A 184 -12.70 -9.65 -4.71
C LEU A 184 -12.67 -8.11 -4.73
N GLY A 185 -13.63 -7.45 -4.10
CA GLY A 185 -13.68 -5.98 -4.03
C GLY A 185 -12.42 -5.38 -3.39
N TRP A 186 -11.98 -5.94 -2.27
CA TRP A 186 -10.76 -5.50 -1.59
C TRP A 186 -9.49 -5.83 -2.38
N LEU A 187 -9.42 -6.99 -3.05
CA LEU A 187 -8.31 -7.37 -3.93
C LEU A 187 -8.16 -6.38 -5.08
N VAL A 188 -9.25 -5.98 -5.71
CA VAL A 188 -9.25 -4.98 -6.79
C VAL A 188 -8.81 -3.59 -6.27
N LEU A 189 -9.28 -3.17 -5.09
CA LEU A 189 -8.86 -1.91 -4.48
C LEU A 189 -7.38 -1.92 -4.10
N TRP A 190 -6.84 -3.06 -3.68
CA TRP A 190 -5.43 -3.27 -3.41
C TRP A 190 -4.60 -3.26 -4.71
N ALA A 191 -5.04 -3.97 -5.75
CA ALA A 191 -4.35 -4.05 -7.05
C ALA A 191 -4.28 -2.68 -7.74
N ILE A 192 -5.35 -1.87 -7.62
CA ILE A 192 -5.49 -0.55 -8.24
C ILE A 192 -5.75 0.49 -7.13
N PRO A 193 -4.75 0.88 -6.34
CA PRO A 193 -4.94 1.75 -5.17
C PRO A 193 -5.33 3.18 -5.56
N GLN A 194 -6.08 3.85 -4.67
CA GLN A 194 -6.48 5.26 -4.85
C GLN A 194 -5.28 6.20 -4.76
N ARG A 195 -4.42 5.96 -3.78
CA ARG A 195 -3.19 6.70 -3.50
C ARG A 195 -2.02 5.71 -3.41
N GLY A 196 -0.82 6.20 -3.64
CA GLY A 196 0.38 5.38 -3.60
C GLY A 196 0.67 4.63 -4.92
N VAL A 197 1.54 3.64 -4.84
CA VAL A 197 2.04 2.86 -5.97
C VAL A 197 1.29 1.53 -6.04
N SER A 198 0.91 1.10 -7.25
CA SER A 198 0.35 -0.24 -7.46
C SER A 198 1.35 -1.31 -7.03
N PRO A 199 0.90 -2.42 -6.39
CA PRO A 199 1.78 -3.52 -5.99
C PRO A 199 2.48 -4.21 -7.17
N PHE A 200 1.96 -4.04 -8.39
CA PHE A 200 2.58 -4.58 -9.61
C PHE A 200 3.67 -3.68 -10.20
N ARG A 201 3.78 -2.45 -9.73
CA ARG A 201 4.81 -1.54 -10.22
C ARG A 201 6.02 -1.60 -9.31
N ARG A 202 7.17 -2.07 -9.82
CA ARG A 202 8.45 -1.97 -9.10
C ARG A 202 8.68 -0.51 -8.73
N ARG A 203 8.86 -0.26 -7.46
CA ARG A 203 9.13 1.07 -6.94
C ARG A 203 10.59 1.39 -7.22
N SER A 204 10.86 2.39 -8.05
CA SER A 204 12.02 3.25 -7.83
C SER A 204 11.75 3.94 -6.50
N LEU A 205 12.57 3.67 -5.48
CA LEU A 205 12.41 4.21 -4.14
C LEU A 205 12.63 5.73 -4.16
N SER A 206 11.57 6.46 -4.42
CA SER A 206 11.51 7.88 -4.08
C SER A 206 10.90 7.99 -2.68
N VAL A 207 11.53 8.74 -1.80
CA VAL A 207 10.96 9.12 -0.50
C VAL A 207 9.53 9.54 -0.72
N VAL A 208 8.59 8.91 -0.04
CA VAL A 208 7.19 9.34 -0.03
C VAL A 208 7.15 10.65 0.75
N GLN A 209 7.26 11.77 0.04
CA GLN A 209 7.03 13.08 0.64
C GLN A 209 5.54 13.22 0.96
N PRO A 210 5.17 13.75 2.12
CA PRO A 210 3.79 14.12 2.38
C PRO A 210 3.38 15.18 1.35
N ASP A 211 2.23 14.99 0.72
CA ASP A 211 1.57 16.01 -0.11
C ASP A 211 1.39 17.28 0.74
N ASN A 212 2.10 18.35 0.41
CA ASN A 212 1.94 19.67 1.01
C ASN A 212 0.58 20.27 0.61
N GLN A 213 -0.51 19.78 1.19
CA GLN A 213 -1.82 20.39 1.17
C GLN A 213 -2.36 20.54 2.59
N THR A 214 -1.73 21.41 3.39
CA THR A 214 -2.44 22.09 4.50
C THR A 214 -1.64 23.32 4.92
N GLY A 215 -2.29 24.48 4.91
CA GLY A 215 -1.89 25.62 5.71
C GLY A 215 -1.19 26.77 4.99
N ARG A 216 -1.96 27.51 4.19
CA ARG A 216 -1.62 28.89 3.84
C ARG A 216 -1.78 29.76 5.11
N LEU A 217 -0.73 29.87 5.91
CA LEU A 217 -0.62 30.95 6.89
C LEU A 217 -0.10 32.20 6.17
N LYS A 218 -0.95 33.23 6.10
CA LYS A 218 -0.59 34.59 5.72
C LYS A 218 0.28 35.17 6.84
N THR A 219 1.54 35.44 6.54
CA THR A 219 2.34 36.40 7.31
C THR A 219 2.93 37.41 6.35
N ASN A 220 2.68 38.67 6.64
CA ASN A 220 3.23 39.85 5.98
C ASN A 220 4.73 39.93 6.20
N GLU A 221 5.52 39.83 5.12
CA GLU A 221 6.91 40.25 5.09
C GLU A 221 7.31 40.63 3.64
N GLU A 222 7.02 41.85 3.28
CA GLU A 222 7.40 42.41 1.96
C GLU A 222 8.77 43.09 1.89
N SER A 223 9.62 42.99 2.91
CA SER A 223 10.87 43.78 2.94
C SER A 223 12.19 43.00 2.93
N PHE A 224 12.20 41.66 2.95
CA PHE A 224 13.43 40.85 2.94
C PHE A 224 13.63 39.99 1.68
N ALA A 225 12.79 40.14 0.67
CA ALA A 225 12.65 39.17 -0.43
C ALA A 225 13.73 39.26 -1.51
N LYS A 226 14.31 40.43 -1.82
CA LYS A 226 15.17 40.59 -3.03
C LYS A 226 16.57 40.01 -2.93
N THR A 227 17.17 39.91 -1.75
CA THR A 227 18.54 39.32 -1.59
C THR A 227 18.52 37.82 -1.37
N ARG A 228 17.37 37.24 -1.00
CA ARG A 228 17.20 35.80 -0.79
C ARG A 228 16.78 35.02 -2.03
N GLU A 229 16.12 35.65 -3.01
CA GLU A 229 15.63 34.97 -4.20
C GLU A 229 16.74 34.49 -5.13
N ALA A 230 17.81 35.23 -5.32
CA ALA A 230 18.95 34.80 -6.12
C ALA A 230 19.66 33.58 -5.51
N SER A 231 19.94 33.62 -4.20
CA SER A 231 20.55 32.51 -3.45
C SER A 231 19.62 31.28 -3.33
N PHE A 232 18.30 31.51 -3.30
CA PHE A 232 17.29 30.42 -3.20
C PHE A 232 17.04 29.74 -4.55
N CYS A 233 17.11 30.47 -5.67
CA CYS A 233 17.04 29.90 -7.02
C CYS A 233 18.26 29.04 -7.35
N GLU A 234 19.47 29.50 -6.98
CA GLU A 234 20.70 28.73 -7.18
C GLU A 234 20.73 27.46 -6.30
N ALA A 235 20.29 27.55 -5.05
CA ALA A 235 20.15 26.39 -4.16
C ALA A 235 19.07 25.41 -4.66
N LYS A 236 17.98 25.90 -5.25
CA LYS A 236 16.92 25.06 -5.85
C LYS A 236 17.38 24.37 -7.13
N THR A 237 18.11 25.07 -8.00
CA THR A 237 18.64 24.50 -9.25
C THR A 237 19.72 23.47 -8.97
N ASN A 238 20.57 23.73 -7.98
CA ASN A 238 21.60 22.79 -7.53
C ASN A 238 21.01 21.57 -6.81
N ALA A 239 19.96 21.74 -6.00
CA ALA A 239 19.24 20.65 -5.36
C ALA A 239 18.50 19.76 -6.38
N VAL A 240 17.91 20.34 -7.42
CA VAL A 240 17.22 19.59 -8.49
C VAL A 240 18.23 18.87 -9.40
N SER A 241 19.37 19.51 -9.72
CA SER A 241 20.47 18.88 -10.47
C SER A 241 21.09 17.74 -9.68
N PHE A 242 21.36 17.94 -8.38
CA PHE A 242 21.88 16.93 -7.47
C PHE A 242 20.89 15.75 -7.30
N ALA A 243 19.60 16.02 -7.18
CA ALA A 243 18.57 15.00 -7.15
C ALA A 243 18.53 14.17 -8.45
N ARG A 244 18.67 14.82 -9.62
CA ARG A 244 18.71 14.13 -10.93
C ARG A 244 19.98 13.29 -11.14
N THR A 245 21.16 13.78 -10.74
CA THR A 245 22.42 13.03 -10.85
C THR A 245 22.41 11.85 -9.87
N ARG A 246 21.85 12.03 -8.68
CA ARG A 246 21.65 10.97 -7.69
C ARG A 246 20.62 9.93 -8.18
N GLU A 247 19.52 10.35 -8.80
CA GLU A 247 18.52 9.43 -9.42
C GLU A 247 19.13 8.58 -10.55
N ALA A 248 20.01 9.14 -11.37
CA ALA A 248 20.69 8.39 -12.43
C ALA A 248 21.67 7.34 -11.85
N SER A 249 22.42 7.68 -10.81
CA SER A 249 23.33 6.77 -10.10
C SER A 249 22.61 5.65 -9.33
N PHE A 250 21.35 5.87 -8.91
CA PHE A 250 20.54 4.89 -8.16
C PHE A 250 19.81 3.86 -9.04
N ARG A 251 19.83 3.99 -10.37
CA ARG A 251 18.98 3.15 -11.27
C ARG A 251 19.48 1.72 -11.51
N GLU A 252 20.71 1.35 -11.15
CA GLU A 252 21.32 0.08 -11.60
C GLU A 252 21.77 -0.92 -10.52
N ALA A 253 21.39 -0.79 -9.26
CA ALA A 253 21.75 -1.80 -8.27
C ALA A 253 20.88 -3.06 -8.44
N LYS A 254 21.41 -4.06 -9.13
CA LYS A 254 20.80 -5.41 -9.20
C LYS A 254 20.86 -6.06 -7.82
N THR A 255 19.75 -6.64 -7.38
CA THR A 255 19.71 -7.50 -6.18
C THR A 255 20.74 -8.63 -6.33
N SER A 256 21.53 -8.90 -5.30
CA SER A 256 22.53 -9.99 -5.39
C SER A 256 21.83 -11.35 -5.62
N PRO A 257 22.47 -12.30 -6.32
CA PRO A 257 21.90 -13.63 -6.55
C PRO A 257 21.53 -14.35 -5.23
N ALA A 258 22.32 -14.17 -4.18
CA ALA A 258 22.05 -14.75 -2.87
C ALA A 258 20.80 -14.16 -2.20
N THR A 259 20.63 -12.83 -2.25
CA THR A 259 19.40 -12.15 -1.78
C THR A 259 18.18 -12.63 -2.56
N ARG A 260 18.30 -12.76 -3.88
CA ARG A 260 17.20 -13.25 -4.73
C ARG A 260 16.82 -14.69 -4.42
N SER A 261 17.80 -15.57 -4.18
CA SER A 261 17.53 -16.95 -3.76
C SER A 261 16.77 -17.00 -2.44
N ARG A 262 17.14 -16.14 -1.47
CA ARG A 262 16.47 -16.04 -0.17
C ARG A 262 15.03 -15.51 -0.29
N GLU A 263 14.81 -14.47 -1.09
CA GLU A 263 13.47 -13.98 -1.41
C GLU A 263 12.57 -15.10 -1.95
N ILE A 264 13.05 -15.87 -2.92
CA ILE A 264 12.30 -16.99 -3.51
C ILE A 264 11.99 -18.06 -2.45
N LYS A 265 12.96 -18.43 -1.60
CA LYS A 265 12.74 -19.42 -0.52
C LYS A 265 11.64 -18.96 0.44
N ILE A 266 11.67 -17.70 0.87
CA ILE A 266 10.64 -17.12 1.75
C ILE A 266 9.28 -17.10 1.04
N ALA A 267 9.25 -16.69 -0.23
CA ALA A 267 8.02 -16.69 -1.02
C ALA A 267 7.40 -18.09 -1.13
N MET A 268 8.24 -19.13 -1.35
CA MET A 268 7.76 -20.52 -1.43
C MET A 268 7.23 -21.03 -0.08
N LEU A 269 7.81 -20.60 1.05
CA LEU A 269 7.28 -20.95 2.38
C LEU A 269 5.89 -20.31 2.58
N TYR A 270 5.71 -19.04 2.24
CA TYR A 270 4.40 -18.40 2.32
C TYR A 270 3.40 -19.02 1.33
N LEU A 271 3.83 -19.40 0.13
CA LEU A 271 2.96 -20.08 -0.83
C LEU A 271 2.55 -21.47 -0.34
N ALA A 272 3.48 -22.23 0.24
CA ALA A 272 3.15 -23.51 0.88
C ALA A 272 2.14 -23.33 2.03
N GLY A 273 2.36 -22.32 2.89
CA GLY A 273 1.39 -21.95 3.93
C GLY A 273 0.02 -21.56 3.36
N ALA A 274 0.00 -20.84 2.25
CA ALA A 274 -1.25 -20.48 1.55
C ALA A 274 -2.00 -21.72 1.04
N VAL A 275 -1.29 -22.68 0.43
CA VAL A 275 -1.88 -23.93 -0.03
C VAL A 275 -2.40 -24.75 1.15
N LEU A 276 -1.59 -24.93 2.20
CA LEU A 276 -1.98 -25.67 3.39
C LEU A 276 -3.18 -25.07 4.11
N SER A 277 -3.24 -23.73 4.21
CA SER A 277 -4.37 -23.03 4.82
C SER A 277 -5.64 -23.05 3.94
N ALA A 278 -5.54 -23.35 2.64
CA ALA A 278 -6.70 -23.53 1.78
C ALA A 278 -7.33 -24.94 1.93
N LEU A 279 -6.57 -25.97 2.31
CA LEU A 279 -7.08 -27.36 2.38
C LEU A 279 -8.32 -27.53 3.28
N PRO A 280 -8.40 -26.93 4.49
CA PRO A 280 -9.59 -27.06 5.31
C PRO A 280 -10.88 -26.56 4.67
N SER A 281 -10.78 -25.62 3.70
CA SER A 281 -11.96 -25.12 3.00
C SER A 281 -12.72 -26.22 2.23
N LEU A 282 -12.07 -27.33 1.91
CA LEU A 282 -12.69 -28.50 1.27
C LEU A 282 -13.78 -29.16 2.16
N PHE A 283 -13.75 -28.93 3.47
CA PHE A 283 -14.79 -29.41 4.39
C PHE A 283 -16.03 -28.50 4.41
N GLY A 284 -15.99 -27.37 3.71
CA GLY A 284 -17.12 -26.41 3.66
C GLY A 284 -17.38 -25.71 5.01
N GLY A 285 -18.57 -25.10 5.14
CA GLY A 285 -18.98 -24.45 6.38
C GLY A 285 -18.00 -23.36 6.85
N ALA A 286 -17.74 -23.31 8.16
CA ALA A 286 -16.84 -22.31 8.75
C ALA A 286 -15.39 -22.41 8.24
N TRP A 287 -14.98 -23.56 7.73
CA TRP A 287 -13.64 -23.74 7.18
C TRP A 287 -13.36 -22.90 5.93
N LEU A 288 -14.38 -22.42 5.24
CA LEU A 288 -14.21 -21.52 4.11
C LEU A 288 -13.53 -20.20 4.48
N TRP A 289 -13.56 -19.77 5.75
CA TRP A 289 -12.79 -18.62 6.23
C TRP A 289 -11.28 -18.78 6.14
N THR A 290 -10.77 -20.03 6.07
CA THR A 290 -9.36 -20.29 5.88
C THR A 290 -8.83 -19.83 4.52
N LEU A 291 -9.72 -19.64 3.51
CA LEU A 291 -9.37 -19.03 2.23
C LEU A 291 -8.89 -17.58 2.38
N TRP A 292 -9.35 -16.86 3.42
CA TRP A 292 -8.82 -15.52 3.70
C TRP A 292 -7.37 -15.59 4.18
N VAL A 293 -7.02 -16.56 5.02
CA VAL A 293 -5.63 -16.82 5.43
C VAL A 293 -4.77 -17.15 4.20
N SER A 294 -5.27 -18.05 3.35
CA SER A 294 -4.60 -18.42 2.08
C SER A 294 -4.36 -17.21 1.17
N ALA A 295 -5.37 -16.37 0.95
CA ALA A 295 -5.24 -15.16 0.16
C ALA A 295 -4.23 -14.18 0.78
N SER A 296 -4.25 -13.99 2.10
CA SER A 296 -3.30 -13.14 2.84
C SER A 296 -1.86 -13.60 2.64
N LEU A 297 -1.59 -14.89 2.84
CA LEU A 297 -0.25 -15.48 2.66
C LEU A 297 0.20 -15.44 1.19
N SER A 298 -0.71 -15.61 0.23
CA SER A 298 -0.43 -15.46 -1.20
C SER A 298 0.01 -14.04 -1.55
N VAL A 299 -0.62 -13.02 -0.98
CA VAL A 299 -0.21 -11.61 -1.15
C VAL A 299 1.18 -11.36 -0.57
N VAL A 300 1.50 -11.95 0.59
CA VAL A 300 2.85 -11.86 1.18
C VAL A 300 3.87 -12.60 0.31
N ALA A 301 3.55 -13.82 -0.16
CA ALA A 301 4.40 -14.54 -1.11
C ALA A 301 4.71 -13.71 -2.36
N PHE A 302 3.71 -13.02 -2.90
CA PHE A 302 3.88 -12.12 -4.04
C PHE A 302 4.84 -10.97 -3.75
N ALA A 303 4.85 -10.41 -2.52
CA ALA A 303 5.81 -9.38 -2.11
C ALA A 303 7.25 -9.87 -2.23
N TYR A 304 7.53 -11.08 -1.76
CA TYR A 304 8.87 -11.69 -1.83
C TYR A 304 9.22 -12.18 -3.24
N LEU A 305 8.28 -12.76 -4.00
CA LEU A 305 8.49 -13.15 -5.40
C LEU A 305 8.90 -11.96 -6.28
N THR A 306 8.33 -10.80 -6.02
CA THR A 306 8.62 -9.57 -6.78
C THR A 306 9.72 -8.71 -6.16
N GLY A 307 10.15 -9.00 -4.93
CA GLY A 307 11.07 -8.15 -4.16
C GLY A 307 10.48 -6.74 -3.90
N ASN A 308 9.15 -6.63 -3.75
CA ASN A 308 8.47 -5.35 -3.75
C ASN A 308 7.69 -5.08 -2.46
N ALA A 309 8.27 -4.26 -1.58
CA ALA A 309 7.63 -3.83 -0.35
C ALA A 309 6.34 -2.98 -0.56
N ALA A 310 6.12 -2.43 -1.77
CA ALA A 310 4.90 -1.68 -2.08
C ALA A 310 3.62 -2.53 -2.03
N VAL A 311 3.75 -3.85 -2.01
CA VAL A 311 2.65 -4.81 -1.80
C VAL A 311 1.92 -4.55 -0.49
N PHE A 312 2.62 -4.15 0.57
CA PHE A 312 2.04 -3.79 1.87
C PHE A 312 1.34 -2.43 1.88
N GLN A 313 1.53 -1.60 0.85
CA GLN A 313 0.89 -0.30 0.68
C GLN A 313 1.00 0.64 1.90
N LYS A 314 2.17 0.63 2.54
CA LYS A 314 2.45 1.55 3.64
C LYS A 314 2.51 3.00 3.11
N GLN A 315 1.73 3.87 3.72
CA GLN A 315 1.57 5.28 3.33
C GLN A 315 2.61 6.16 4.03
N ALA A 316 2.69 7.43 3.63
CA ALA A 316 3.62 8.38 4.21
C ALA A 316 3.38 8.67 5.70
N ASP A 317 2.16 8.47 6.17
CA ASP A 317 1.76 8.59 7.58
C ASP A 317 1.99 7.28 8.37
N GLY A 318 2.61 6.27 7.76
CA GLY A 318 2.91 4.97 8.35
C GLY A 318 1.73 3.99 8.43
N ARG A 319 0.54 4.38 7.99
CA ARG A 319 -0.61 3.47 7.94
C ARG A 319 -0.55 2.60 6.70
N LEU A 320 -1.12 1.42 6.78
CA LEU A 320 -1.41 0.62 5.60
C LEU A 320 -2.68 1.15 4.92
N SER A 321 -2.85 0.93 3.62
CA SER A 321 -4.14 1.20 2.98
C SER A 321 -5.23 0.30 3.59
N ALA A 322 -6.50 0.74 3.53
CA ALA A 322 -7.61 -0.07 4.03
C ALA A 322 -7.66 -1.44 3.35
N ALA A 323 -7.41 -1.49 2.03
CA ALA A 323 -7.39 -2.73 1.27
C ALA A 323 -6.26 -3.66 1.74
N ALA A 324 -5.04 -3.17 1.90
CA ALA A 324 -3.94 -3.96 2.43
C ALA A 324 -4.20 -4.42 3.87
N THR A 325 -4.77 -3.56 4.72
CA THR A 325 -5.12 -3.92 6.11
C THR A 325 -6.12 -5.08 6.15
N ILE A 326 -7.17 -5.03 5.33
CA ILE A 326 -8.21 -6.07 5.33
C ILE A 326 -7.67 -7.36 4.72
N LEU A 327 -7.05 -7.30 3.55
CA LEU A 327 -6.50 -8.49 2.89
C LEU A 327 -5.44 -9.19 3.74
N LEU A 328 -4.57 -8.42 4.38
CA LEU A 328 -3.45 -8.93 5.17
C LEU A 328 -3.81 -9.15 6.66
N LEU A 329 -5.06 -8.94 7.09
CA LEU A 329 -5.42 -9.02 8.50
C LEU A 329 -4.97 -10.32 9.19
N PRO A 330 -5.14 -11.53 8.60
CA PRO A 330 -4.63 -12.76 9.20
C PRO A 330 -3.10 -12.71 9.42
N TYR A 331 -2.34 -12.25 8.42
CA TYR A 331 -0.90 -12.08 8.50
C TYR A 331 -0.50 -11.00 9.53
N LEU A 332 -1.23 -9.88 9.60
CA LEU A 332 -0.94 -8.80 10.56
C LEU A 332 -1.16 -9.24 12.00
N VAL A 333 -2.13 -10.12 12.23
CA VAL A 333 -2.34 -10.76 13.56
C VAL A 333 -1.13 -11.61 13.92
N ASP A 334 -0.66 -12.45 12.99
CA ASP A 334 0.56 -13.26 13.19
C ASP A 334 1.78 -12.38 13.48
N VAL A 335 2.04 -11.34 12.68
CA VAL A 335 3.13 -10.38 12.91
C VAL A 335 3.04 -9.76 14.31
N ARG A 336 1.83 -9.39 14.75
CA ARG A 336 1.62 -8.80 16.08
C ARG A 336 1.93 -9.78 17.20
N LEU A 337 1.49 -11.03 17.07
CA LEU A 337 1.78 -12.09 18.03
C LEU A 337 3.28 -12.39 18.09
N ASN A 338 3.91 -12.49 16.93
CA ASN A 338 5.36 -12.68 16.80
C ASN A 338 6.13 -11.52 17.47
N MET A 339 5.75 -10.27 17.21
CA MET A 339 6.35 -9.11 17.88
C MET A 339 6.15 -9.15 19.40
N ALA A 340 4.96 -9.52 19.89
CA ALA A 340 4.67 -9.63 21.31
C ALA A 340 5.53 -10.70 21.98
N TYR A 341 5.74 -11.84 21.31
CA TYR A 341 6.60 -12.92 21.79
C TYR A 341 8.07 -12.50 21.89
N TRP A 342 8.66 -11.97 20.81
CA TRP A 342 10.07 -11.64 20.76
C TRP A 342 10.49 -10.42 21.57
N LEU A 343 9.55 -9.48 21.81
CA LEU A 343 9.78 -8.27 22.60
C LEU A 343 9.43 -8.46 24.10
N ARG A 344 8.93 -9.62 24.48
CA ARG A 344 8.57 -9.90 25.89
C ARG A 344 9.78 -9.77 26.80
N GLY A 345 9.68 -8.91 27.83
CA GLY A 345 10.76 -8.69 28.78
C GLY A 345 12.00 -7.97 28.23
N LYS A 346 11.92 -7.38 27.02
CA LYS A 346 13.04 -6.67 26.39
C LYS A 346 12.73 -5.21 26.20
N ALA A 347 13.76 -4.35 26.24
CA ALA A 347 13.62 -2.95 25.94
C ALA A 347 13.15 -2.78 24.47
N LYS A 348 12.16 -1.92 24.25
CA LYS A 348 11.60 -1.66 22.92
C LYS A 348 12.45 -0.69 22.11
N THR A 349 13.21 0.19 22.78
CA THR A 349 14.11 1.18 22.20
C THR A 349 15.37 1.30 23.02
N GLU A 350 16.50 1.57 22.36
CA GLU A 350 17.79 1.80 23.00
C GLU A 350 18.57 2.88 22.26
N ARG A 351 19.34 3.68 23.02
CA ARG A 351 20.26 4.69 22.46
C ARG A 351 21.51 4.00 21.93
N VAL A 352 21.93 4.34 20.72
CA VAL A 352 23.15 3.80 20.11
C VAL A 352 24.31 4.80 20.28
N ARG A 353 24.20 5.96 19.66
CA ARG A 353 25.20 7.02 19.73
C ARG A 353 24.54 8.37 19.47
N ASP A 354 25.06 9.43 20.10
CA ASP A 354 24.49 10.78 20.03
C ASP A 354 22.96 10.75 20.23
N ASP A 355 22.20 11.28 19.30
CA ASP A 355 20.75 11.29 19.34
C ASP A 355 20.11 10.18 18.49
N VAL A 356 20.88 9.16 18.06
CA VAL A 356 20.37 8.03 17.27
C VAL A 356 19.93 6.90 18.20
N TRP A 357 18.68 6.51 18.03
CA TRP A 357 18.02 5.41 18.76
C TRP A 357 17.60 4.32 17.79
N ILE A 358 17.61 3.07 18.27
CA ILE A 358 17.13 1.89 17.55
C ILE A 358 16.01 1.21 18.31
N GLY A 359 15.02 0.66 17.61
CA GLY A 359 13.95 -0.04 18.30
C GLY A 359 12.88 -0.64 17.41
N SER A 360 11.80 -1.06 18.08
CA SER A 360 10.59 -1.59 17.44
C SER A 360 9.65 -0.47 17.03
N VAL A 361 8.91 -0.67 15.93
CA VAL A 361 7.82 0.20 15.50
C VAL A 361 6.74 0.37 16.59
N SER A 362 6.58 -0.63 17.47
CA SER A 362 5.63 -0.55 18.60
C SER A 362 6.04 0.41 19.73
N ALA A 363 7.27 0.93 19.66
CA ALA A 363 7.80 1.88 20.64
C ALA A 363 7.66 3.34 20.19
N ILE A 364 7.11 3.59 19.02
CA ILE A 364 6.87 4.95 18.54
C ILE A 364 5.85 5.64 19.46
N SER A 365 6.24 6.77 20.01
CA SER A 365 5.44 7.62 20.91
C SER A 365 5.64 9.09 20.57
N ASP A 366 4.74 9.95 21.00
CA ASP A 366 4.80 11.39 20.74
C ASP A 366 5.97 12.10 21.46
N ASP A 367 6.69 11.41 22.38
CA ASP A 367 7.90 11.91 23.05
C ASP A 367 9.14 11.92 22.13
N LEU A 368 9.06 11.24 20.99
CA LEU A 368 10.14 11.19 20.00
C LEU A 368 9.95 12.36 19.01
N PRO A 369 10.94 13.24 18.83
CA PRO A 369 10.82 14.32 17.86
C PRO A 369 10.86 13.84 16.41
N ALA A 370 11.58 12.75 16.13
CA ALA A 370 11.66 12.18 14.78
C ALA A 370 11.73 10.66 14.75
N VAL A 371 11.18 10.06 13.68
CA VAL A 371 11.17 8.62 13.45
C VAL A 371 11.51 8.32 11.99
N LEU A 372 12.45 7.39 11.78
CA LEU A 372 12.70 6.71 10.52
C LEU A 372 12.17 5.28 10.60
N ASP A 373 11.05 5.01 9.98
CA ASP A 373 10.41 3.70 9.96
C ASP A 373 10.81 2.93 8.70
N VAL A 374 11.52 1.81 8.88
CA VAL A 374 11.91 0.92 7.78
C VAL A 374 11.11 -0.40 7.76
N CYS A 375 10.02 -0.48 8.52
CA CYS A 375 9.11 -1.62 8.52
C CYS A 375 8.12 -1.53 7.35
N ALA A 376 8.05 -2.53 6.49
CA ALA A 376 7.09 -2.56 5.38
C ALA A 376 5.71 -3.04 5.81
N GLU A 377 5.66 -4.12 6.59
CA GLU A 377 4.47 -4.93 6.84
C GLU A 377 3.60 -4.43 8.01
N TYR A 378 4.15 -3.70 8.95
CA TYR A 378 3.40 -3.31 10.16
C TYR A 378 3.08 -1.80 10.19
N PRO A 379 1.85 -1.39 10.52
CA PRO A 379 1.47 0.01 10.58
C PRO A 379 2.13 0.74 11.74
N CYS A 380 2.48 2.01 11.52
CA CYS A 380 2.91 2.92 12.57
C CYS A 380 1.73 3.24 13.51
N PRO A 381 1.92 3.30 14.85
CA PRO A 381 0.97 3.92 15.77
C PRO A 381 0.66 5.37 15.38
N ARG A 382 -0.38 5.95 15.96
CA ARG A 382 -0.62 7.39 15.76
C ARG A 382 0.57 8.19 16.30
N TYR A 383 1.17 9.00 15.45
CA TYR A 383 2.37 9.77 15.76
C TYR A 383 2.28 11.17 15.14
N ARG A 384 2.71 12.19 15.88
CA ARG A 384 2.60 13.61 15.49
C ARG A 384 3.93 14.24 15.13
N GLY A 385 5.06 13.63 15.48
CA GLY A 385 6.41 14.14 15.20
C GLY A 385 6.83 14.00 13.73
N ALA A 386 8.10 14.30 13.46
CA ALA A 386 8.68 14.17 12.13
C ALA A 386 8.82 12.68 11.73
N TYR A 387 7.99 12.22 10.80
CA TYR A 387 7.96 10.83 10.37
C TYR A 387 8.44 10.68 8.93
N ARG A 388 9.33 9.72 8.72
CA ARG A 388 9.75 9.27 7.39
C ARG A 388 9.66 7.76 7.31
N VAL A 389 9.21 7.26 6.16
CA VAL A 389 9.09 5.82 5.92
C VAL A 389 9.87 5.41 4.67
N LEU A 390 10.67 4.36 4.83
CA LEU A 390 11.38 3.68 3.76
C LEU A 390 11.16 2.18 3.94
N PRO A 391 10.08 1.61 3.39
CA PRO A 391 9.67 0.24 3.70
C PRO A 391 10.62 -0.79 3.08
N LEU A 392 11.24 -1.61 3.92
CA LEU A 392 12.12 -2.72 3.56
C LEU A 392 11.43 -4.05 3.87
N LEU A 393 11.61 -5.06 3.02
CA LEU A 393 11.16 -6.43 3.27
C LEU A 393 11.93 -7.04 4.44
N ASP A 394 11.25 -7.87 5.23
CA ASP A 394 11.88 -8.57 6.35
C ASP A 394 12.70 -9.78 5.89
N MET A 395 13.67 -10.21 6.71
CA MET A 395 14.47 -11.44 6.51
C MET A 395 15.31 -11.49 5.22
N VAL A 396 15.35 -10.44 4.42
CA VAL A 396 16.21 -10.32 3.23
C VAL A 396 17.16 -9.14 3.38
N ALA A 397 18.33 -9.20 2.74
CA ALA A 397 19.26 -8.09 2.76
C ALA A 397 18.68 -6.89 2.00
N PRO A 398 18.65 -5.69 2.60
CA PRO A 398 18.29 -4.48 1.88
C PRO A 398 19.27 -4.21 0.74
N SER A 399 18.83 -3.52 -0.32
CA SER A 399 19.75 -3.11 -1.37
C SER A 399 20.71 -2.02 -0.88
N GLU A 400 21.89 -1.93 -1.51
CA GLU A 400 22.85 -0.86 -1.23
C GLU A 400 22.21 0.53 -1.34
N ASN A 401 21.38 0.74 -2.37
CA ASN A 401 20.68 2.00 -2.58
C ASN A 401 19.68 2.33 -1.48
N ASP A 402 18.96 1.31 -0.97
CA ASP A 402 18.03 1.49 0.16
C ASP A 402 18.78 1.89 1.42
N LEU A 403 19.91 1.23 1.69
CA LEU A 403 20.76 1.54 2.85
C LEU A 403 21.38 2.94 2.76
N MET A 404 21.90 3.31 1.59
CA MET A 404 22.42 4.67 1.36
C MET A 404 21.35 5.74 1.59
N GLN A 405 20.15 5.52 1.04
CA GLN A 405 19.02 6.43 1.19
C GLN A 405 18.55 6.51 2.65
N ALA A 406 18.42 5.36 3.32
CA ALA A 406 17.99 5.30 4.72
C ALA A 406 19.00 5.97 5.66
N ALA A 407 20.31 5.74 5.48
CA ALA A 407 21.36 6.37 6.29
C ALA A 407 21.41 7.89 6.08
N SER A 408 21.26 8.36 4.85
CA SER A 408 21.19 9.80 4.54
C SER A 408 19.93 10.45 5.13
N LEU A 409 18.77 9.76 5.12
CA LEU A 409 17.55 10.23 5.76
C LEU A 409 17.67 10.28 7.28
N LEU A 410 18.31 9.27 7.88
CA LEU A 410 18.57 9.22 9.32
C LEU A 410 19.41 10.44 9.74
N GLU A 411 20.50 10.72 9.01
CA GLU A 411 21.34 11.86 9.31
C GLU A 411 20.61 13.20 9.10
N ALA A 412 19.81 13.33 8.06
CA ALA A 412 19.01 14.53 7.82
C ALA A 412 17.99 14.78 8.96
N LEU A 413 17.29 13.72 9.42
CA LEU A 413 16.36 13.81 10.54
C LEU A 413 17.08 14.16 11.84
N ARG A 414 18.28 13.54 12.11
CA ARG A 414 19.08 13.82 13.29
C ARG A 414 19.54 15.28 13.32
N ARG A 415 20.03 15.80 12.20
CA ARG A 415 20.48 17.23 12.12
C ARG A 415 19.32 18.21 12.32
N GLN A 416 18.13 17.85 11.83
CA GLN A 416 16.96 18.74 11.88
C GLN A 416 16.22 18.69 13.21
N HIS A 417 16.14 17.53 13.85
CA HIS A 417 15.26 17.27 14.99
C HIS A 417 15.99 16.78 16.25
N GLY A 418 17.30 16.52 16.19
CA GLY A 418 18.06 15.91 17.27
C GLY A 418 17.73 14.42 17.39
N LYS A 419 17.04 14.02 18.47
CA LYS A 419 16.72 12.62 18.76
C LYS A 419 15.86 11.96 17.68
N VAL A 420 16.37 10.86 17.10
CA VAL A 420 15.70 10.07 16.04
C VAL A 420 15.65 8.60 16.41
N LEU A 421 14.47 7.99 16.30
CA LEU A 421 14.29 6.55 16.38
C LEU A 421 14.32 5.93 14.97
N THR A 422 15.27 5.02 14.72
CA THR A 422 15.23 4.13 13.55
C THR A 422 14.59 2.81 13.95
N CYS A 423 13.46 2.44 13.32
CA CYS A 423 12.69 1.28 13.74
C CYS A 423 12.30 0.35 12.59
N CYS A 424 12.21 -0.94 12.89
CA CYS A 424 11.52 -1.96 12.10
C CYS A 424 10.56 -2.73 13.02
N ALA A 425 10.02 -3.87 12.61
CA ALA A 425 9.09 -4.63 13.46
C ALA A 425 9.66 -4.89 14.86
N LEU A 426 10.86 -5.46 14.97
CA LEU A 426 11.50 -5.82 16.23
C LEU A 426 12.66 -4.90 16.64
N GLY A 427 13.24 -4.16 15.69
CA GLY A 427 14.45 -3.39 15.93
C GLY A 427 15.74 -4.23 15.90
N TYR A 428 15.74 -5.40 15.21
CA TYR A 428 16.87 -6.32 15.26
C TYR A 428 17.65 -6.48 13.95
N GLY A 429 17.01 -6.40 12.79
CA GLY A 429 17.64 -6.66 11.50
C GLY A 429 17.69 -5.42 10.60
N ARG A 430 16.56 -5.04 9.99
CA ARG A 430 16.48 -3.92 9.01
C ARG A 430 16.94 -2.59 9.59
N SER A 431 16.44 -2.21 10.77
CA SER A 431 16.89 -1.00 11.48
C SER A 431 18.36 -1.07 11.88
N ALA A 432 18.85 -2.26 12.26
CA ALA A 432 20.28 -2.46 12.56
C ALA A 432 21.15 -2.22 11.32
N ALA A 433 20.77 -2.75 10.15
CA ALA A 433 21.50 -2.51 8.91
C ALA A 433 21.59 -1.02 8.54
N VAL A 434 20.50 -0.27 8.73
CA VAL A 434 20.47 1.18 8.49
C VAL A 434 21.37 1.94 9.48
N VAL A 435 21.29 1.61 10.78
CA VAL A 435 22.13 2.26 11.82
C VAL A 435 23.59 1.91 11.63
N LEU A 436 23.95 0.66 11.26
CA LEU A 436 25.31 0.28 10.94
C LEU A 436 25.87 1.09 9.75
N THR A 437 25.08 1.24 8.68
CA THR A 437 25.48 2.08 7.53
C THR A 437 25.71 3.53 7.97
N TRP A 438 24.83 4.06 8.83
CA TRP A 438 24.96 5.41 9.39
C TRP A 438 26.22 5.55 10.26
N LEU A 439 26.52 4.57 11.16
CA LEU A 439 27.70 4.56 12.01
C LEU A 439 28.99 4.59 11.19
N LEU A 440 29.02 3.86 10.08
CA LEU A 440 30.19 3.82 9.18
C LEU A 440 30.40 5.12 8.40
N VAL A 441 29.33 5.85 8.06
CA VAL A 441 29.44 7.06 7.21
C VAL A 441 29.48 8.33 8.04
N TYR A 442 28.59 8.45 9.02
CA TYR A 442 28.38 9.68 9.79
C TYR A 442 28.75 9.53 11.27
N GLY A 443 28.71 8.30 11.80
CA GLY A 443 28.98 8.02 13.21
C GLY A 443 30.46 7.87 13.57
N GLY A 444 31.40 7.95 12.58
CA GLY A 444 32.83 7.93 12.81
C GLY A 444 33.42 6.53 13.10
N CYS A 445 32.69 5.44 12.91
CA CYS A 445 33.24 4.09 13.00
C CYS A 445 34.15 3.79 11.82
N ARG A 446 35.34 3.21 12.11
CA ARG A 446 36.36 2.90 11.09
C ARG A 446 35.92 1.76 10.17
N ASP A 447 35.37 0.70 10.76
CA ASP A 447 34.99 -0.54 10.07
C ASP A 447 33.71 -1.14 10.63
N LEU A 448 33.19 -2.17 9.95
CA LEU A 448 31.95 -2.86 10.32
C LEU A 448 32.07 -3.58 11.67
N ALA A 449 33.26 -4.06 12.03
CA ALA A 449 33.48 -4.76 13.30
C ALA A 449 33.28 -3.80 14.49
N GLN A 450 33.86 -2.58 14.43
CA GLN A 450 33.66 -1.54 15.44
C GLN A 450 32.18 -1.11 15.51
N ALA A 451 31.55 -0.82 14.37
CA ALA A 451 30.15 -0.42 14.33
C ALA A 451 29.21 -1.51 14.89
N THR A 452 29.50 -2.78 14.57
CA THR A 452 28.76 -3.93 15.08
C THR A 452 28.95 -4.12 16.58
N ALA A 453 30.16 -3.96 17.10
CA ALA A 453 30.42 -4.06 18.53
C ALA A 453 29.66 -2.99 19.32
N GLU A 454 29.68 -1.74 18.84
CA GLU A 454 28.94 -0.63 19.44
C GLU A 454 27.42 -0.86 19.42
N LEU A 455 26.89 -1.25 18.25
CA LEU A 455 25.45 -1.51 18.14
C LEU A 455 25.01 -2.71 18.98
N LYS A 456 25.83 -3.77 19.14
CA LYS A 456 25.55 -4.91 20.02
C LYS A 456 25.53 -4.54 21.49
N GLN A 457 26.32 -3.56 21.93
CA GLN A 457 26.24 -3.06 23.31
C GLN A 457 24.87 -2.43 23.58
N ALA A 458 24.38 -1.62 22.64
CA ALA A 458 23.05 -1.00 22.74
C ALA A 458 21.92 -2.03 22.50
N ARG A 459 22.08 -2.92 21.51
CA ARG A 459 21.03 -3.86 21.07
C ARG A 459 21.59 -5.30 20.94
N PRO A 460 21.75 -6.04 22.06
CA PRO A 460 22.35 -7.38 22.03
C PRO A 460 21.64 -8.38 21.11
N GLN A 461 20.32 -8.19 20.88
CA GLN A 461 19.50 -9.06 20.06
C GLN A 461 19.60 -8.78 18.55
N MET A 462 20.44 -7.82 18.15
CA MET A 462 20.60 -7.50 16.72
C MET A 462 21.06 -8.71 15.91
N VAL A 463 20.56 -8.84 14.71
CA VAL A 463 20.91 -9.90 13.76
C VAL A 463 21.49 -9.28 12.50
N LEU A 464 22.70 -9.71 12.14
CA LEU A 464 23.41 -9.25 10.94
C LEU A 464 23.81 -10.45 10.07
N PRO A 465 22.95 -10.92 9.14
CA PRO A 465 23.32 -11.97 8.21
C PRO A 465 24.50 -11.55 7.31
N PRO A 466 25.32 -12.51 6.80
CA PRO A 466 26.49 -12.18 5.97
C PRO A 466 26.17 -11.35 4.73
N GLU A 467 25.02 -11.61 4.07
CA GLU A 467 24.59 -10.83 2.89
C GLU A 467 24.22 -9.40 3.27
N THR A 468 23.62 -9.21 4.46
CA THR A 468 23.30 -7.86 4.97
C THR A 468 24.58 -7.12 5.36
N ALA A 469 25.56 -7.81 5.96
CA ALA A 469 26.86 -7.23 6.29
C ALA A 469 27.57 -6.70 5.04
N LYS A 470 27.65 -7.51 3.97
CA LYS A 470 28.21 -7.10 2.66
C LYS A 470 27.47 -5.90 2.07
N ALA A 471 26.15 -5.89 2.14
CA ALA A 471 25.35 -4.77 1.63
C ALA A 471 25.62 -3.47 2.42
N VAL A 472 25.79 -3.57 3.75
CA VAL A 472 26.13 -2.43 4.62
C VAL A 472 27.50 -1.85 4.26
N GLU A 473 28.53 -2.68 4.11
CA GLU A 473 29.88 -2.25 3.74
C GLU A 473 29.91 -1.59 2.35
N ALA A 474 29.27 -2.21 1.37
CA ALA A 474 29.18 -1.68 0.01
C ALA A 474 28.42 -0.33 -0.03
N ALA A 475 27.29 -0.24 0.68
CA ALA A 475 26.52 1.00 0.77
C ALA A 475 27.32 2.12 1.45
N ALA A 476 28.02 1.82 2.54
CA ALA A 476 28.83 2.79 3.26
C ALA A 476 30.01 3.28 2.40
N GLY A 477 30.70 2.38 1.69
CA GLY A 477 31.78 2.74 0.78
C GLY A 477 31.33 3.68 -0.33
N ARG A 478 30.23 3.34 -1.01
CA ARG A 478 29.65 4.18 -2.08
C ARG A 478 29.18 5.53 -1.57
N LEU A 479 28.57 5.59 -0.39
CA LEU A 479 28.07 6.84 0.17
C LEU A 479 29.22 7.76 0.57
N LYS A 480 30.29 7.24 1.20
CA LYS A 480 31.51 8.00 1.51
C LYS A 480 32.14 8.61 0.25
N THR A 481 32.29 7.84 -0.83
CA THR A 481 32.83 8.32 -2.11
C THR A 481 31.95 9.43 -2.72
N SER A 482 30.63 9.26 -2.68
CA SER A 482 29.68 10.28 -3.19
C SER A 482 29.75 11.59 -2.38
N GLU A 483 29.91 11.51 -1.07
CA GLU A 483 30.01 12.70 -0.21
C GLU A 483 31.36 13.40 -0.38
N ALA A 484 32.48 12.66 -0.51
CA ALA A 484 33.79 13.21 -0.79
C ALA A 484 33.82 13.98 -2.11
N SER A 485 33.31 13.39 -3.18
CA SER A 485 33.18 14.04 -4.51
C SER A 485 32.32 15.32 -4.47
N PHE A 486 31.28 15.34 -3.64
CA PHE A 486 30.45 16.52 -3.48
C PHE A 486 31.16 17.64 -2.72
N CYS A 487 31.91 17.31 -1.67
CA CYS A 487 32.74 18.28 -0.94
C CYS A 487 33.82 18.88 -1.82
N GLU A 488 34.49 18.06 -2.65
CA GLU A 488 35.49 18.50 -3.61
C GLU A 488 34.93 19.46 -4.66
N ALA A 489 33.75 19.10 -5.27
CA ALA A 489 33.07 19.95 -6.23
C ALA A 489 32.66 21.30 -5.61
N LYS A 490 32.22 21.30 -4.35
CA LYS A 490 31.86 22.51 -3.62
C LYS A 490 33.05 23.39 -3.29
N MET A 491 34.20 22.81 -2.89
CA MET A 491 35.43 23.54 -2.67
C MET A 491 35.97 24.16 -3.95
N ASN A 492 35.94 23.44 -5.07
CA ASN A 492 36.34 23.94 -6.37
C ASN A 492 35.44 25.09 -6.86
N ALA A 493 34.15 25.03 -6.64
CA ALA A 493 33.20 26.08 -6.97
C ALA A 493 33.44 27.36 -6.14
N VAL A 494 33.70 27.21 -4.83
CA VAL A 494 34.05 28.34 -3.95
C VAL A 494 35.40 28.95 -4.30
N SER A 495 36.39 28.14 -4.68
CA SER A 495 37.70 28.62 -5.15
C SER A 495 37.59 29.40 -6.45
N PHE A 496 36.75 28.90 -7.40
CA PHE A 496 36.52 29.58 -8.67
C PHE A 496 35.80 30.93 -8.49
N ALA A 497 34.82 31.02 -7.58
CA ALA A 497 34.13 32.25 -7.25
C ALA A 497 35.10 33.30 -6.64
N LYS A 498 35.99 32.89 -5.73
CA LYS A 498 37.00 33.78 -5.13
C LYS A 498 38.05 34.31 -6.16
N THR A 499 38.44 33.46 -7.11
CA THR A 499 39.38 33.89 -8.19
C THR A 499 38.69 34.84 -9.17
N SER A 500 37.41 34.67 -9.47
CA SER A 500 36.65 35.59 -10.33
C SER A 500 36.41 36.95 -9.66
N GLU A 501 36.16 37.00 -8.35
CA GLU A 501 36.01 38.24 -7.58
C GLU A 501 37.37 39.00 -7.49
N ALA A 502 38.48 38.28 -7.28
CA ALA A 502 39.83 38.90 -7.25
C ALA A 502 40.20 39.52 -8.61
N SER A 503 39.93 38.82 -9.72
CA SER A 503 40.19 39.35 -11.07
C SER A 503 39.28 40.54 -11.46
N PHE A 504 38.08 40.65 -10.88
CA PHE A 504 37.20 41.80 -11.09
C PHE A 504 37.61 43.05 -10.29
N CYS A 505 38.23 42.84 -9.11
CA CYS A 505 38.75 43.92 -8.30
C CYS A 505 40.06 44.51 -8.88
N ASP A 506 40.89 43.69 -9.52
CA ASP A 506 42.13 44.18 -10.18
C ASP A 506 41.83 44.95 -11.50
N ALA A 507 40.82 44.51 -12.25
CA ALA A 507 40.40 45.21 -13.48
C ALA A 507 39.79 46.61 -13.22
N ASN A 508 39.33 46.94 -12.03
CA ASN A 508 38.78 48.23 -11.63
C ASN A 508 39.78 49.16 -10.94
N ARG A 509 41.06 48.74 -10.80
CA ARG A 509 42.12 49.59 -10.25
C ARG A 509 42.97 50.32 -11.29
N ASP A 510 42.85 49.89 -12.56
CA ASP A 510 43.62 50.45 -13.69
C ASP A 510 42.79 51.32 -14.64
N SER A 511 41.58 51.79 -14.19
CA SER A 511 40.76 52.72 -14.95
C SER A 511 40.58 54.07 -14.25
#